data_281fbf6a593a8352287b296ae5d78b3f
#
_entry.id   281fbf6a593a8352287b296ae5d78b3f
#
_cell.length_a   1.000
_cell.length_b   1.000
_cell.length_c   1.000
_cell.angle_alpha   90.00
_cell.angle_beta   90.00
_cell.angle_gamma   90.00
#
_symmetry.space_group_name_H-M   'P 1'
#
loop_
_entity.id
_entity.type
_entity.pdbx_description
1 polymer ?
#
loop_
_entity_poly.entity_id
_entity_poly.type
_entity_poly.pdbx_seq_one_letter_code
_entity_poly.pdbx_strand_id
1 'polypeptide(L)'
;VHVVGTNVPTGPQFFSLAINHDVPLVNLTLDADLDGVEDSVDDCMNVAGTSSLDRSGCPDSDGDGYSDPDGGWGVSNGADAFINDSTQWADHDSDGYGDNPLGLEPDGCPVSPGTSTLDRFGCSDSDSDGYSDPDGGWPISSGADSCPTVGGTSNQDRYGCPDDDGDGYSDPDIFGDNGPVWVESDGADAFTGNSTQWVDADGDSFGDNPTGTFGDACVGINGNSFEDRFGCVDTDGDGWSDPTGGWTVANGADAFFTEITQWADQDGDGYGDNAAGVNPDSCPSNFGTSSQLGNLGCSDIDNDGYADVDDPFPNDTSQWAD
;
A
#
# COMPACT_ATOMS: atom_id res chain seq x y z
N VAL A 1 32.54 -54.55 25.77
CA VAL A 1 32.55 -55.42 26.93
C VAL A 1 31.40 -55.02 27.85
N HIS A 2 30.45 -55.91 28.12
CA HIS A 2 29.36 -55.65 29.03
C HIS A 2 29.79 -56.05 30.44
N VAL A 3 29.97 -55.11 31.36
CA VAL A 3 30.20 -55.38 32.77
C VAL A 3 28.89 -55.25 33.53
N VAL A 4 28.35 -56.34 34.02
CA VAL A 4 27.14 -56.35 34.85
C VAL A 4 27.56 -56.55 36.33
N GLY A 5 27.39 -55.49 37.10
CA GLY A 5 27.56 -55.59 38.57
C GLY A 5 26.33 -56.22 39.21
N THR A 6 26.50 -57.35 39.84
CA THR A 6 25.49 -57.94 40.74
C THR A 6 25.85 -57.62 42.20
N ASN A 7 24.93 -56.86 42.85
CA ASN A 7 25.08 -56.51 44.27
C ASN A 7 26.07 -55.38 44.59
N VAL A 8 25.82 -54.19 43.99
CA VAL A 8 26.64 -53.01 44.28
C VAL A 8 26.03 -52.23 45.46
N PRO A 9 26.79 -52.08 46.57
CA PRO A 9 26.38 -51.24 47.70
C PRO A 9 26.26 -49.75 47.21
N THR A 10 25.38 -49.00 47.82
CA THR A 10 25.11 -47.56 47.49
C THR A 10 26.40 -46.71 47.63
N GLY A 11 26.85 -46.12 46.53
CA GLY A 11 27.98 -45.20 46.44
C GLY A 11 28.87 -45.45 45.20
N PRO A 12 29.66 -44.51 44.75
CA PRO A 12 30.56 -44.69 43.63
C PRO A 12 31.62 -45.78 44.00
N GLN A 13 31.74 -46.83 43.17
CA GLN A 13 32.65 -47.94 43.35
C GLN A 13 33.70 -47.87 42.23
N PHE A 14 34.97 -47.92 42.64
CA PHE A 14 36.07 -48.12 41.70
C PHE A 14 36.19 -49.60 41.34
N PHE A 15 36.29 -49.94 40.09
CA PHE A 15 36.61 -51.30 39.63
C PHE A 15 37.83 -51.27 38.70
N SER A 16 38.56 -52.28 38.67
CA SER A 16 39.71 -52.51 37.78
C SER A 16 39.34 -53.55 36.74
N LEU A 17 39.40 -53.26 35.50
CA LEU A 17 39.21 -54.16 34.40
C LEU A 17 40.61 -54.63 33.93
N ALA A 18 40.95 -55.88 34.10
CA ALA A 18 42.16 -56.52 33.54
C ALA A 18 41.82 -57.16 32.20
N ILE A 19 42.32 -56.63 31.10
CA ILE A 19 42.13 -57.14 29.72
C ILE A 19 43.42 -57.93 29.36
N ASN A 20 43.31 -59.22 29.08
CA ASN A 20 44.44 -60.10 28.70
C ASN A 20 44.47 -60.27 27.18
N HIS A 21 44.65 -59.16 26.48
CA HIS A 21 45.00 -59.09 25.04
C HIS A 21 45.34 -57.64 24.62
N ASP A 22 46.17 -57.47 23.58
CA ASP A 22 46.50 -56.18 22.94
C ASP A 22 45.24 -55.52 22.33
N VAL A 23 44.33 -55.05 23.16
CA VAL A 23 43.30 -54.14 22.76
C VAL A 23 43.87 -52.73 22.97
N PRO A 24 43.92 -51.87 21.99
CA PRO A 24 44.32 -50.46 22.21
C PRO A 24 43.46 -49.93 23.34
N LEU A 25 44.05 -49.30 24.35
CA LEU A 25 43.35 -48.57 25.39
C LEU A 25 42.57 -47.49 24.68
N VAL A 26 41.28 -47.70 24.50
CA VAL A 26 40.41 -46.65 24.20
C VAL A 26 40.41 -45.71 25.39
N ASN A 27 40.92 -44.57 25.25
CA ASN A 27 40.83 -43.53 26.28
C ASN A 27 39.34 -43.36 26.62
N LEU A 28 38.92 -43.89 27.77
CA LEU A 28 37.56 -43.71 28.27
C LEU A 28 37.52 -42.28 28.79
N THR A 29 37.16 -41.36 27.94
CA THR A 29 36.83 -39.99 28.35
C THR A 29 35.52 -40.05 29.14
N LEU A 30 35.45 -39.33 30.24
CA LEU A 30 34.22 -39.18 31.02
C LEU A 30 33.31 -38.24 30.26
N ASP A 31 32.06 -38.61 30.14
CA ASP A 31 30.96 -37.84 29.58
C ASP A 31 29.74 -38.14 30.46
N ALA A 32 29.46 -37.24 31.39
CA ALA A 32 28.56 -37.50 32.52
C ALA A 32 27.08 -37.40 32.16
N ASP A 33 26.73 -36.56 31.18
CA ASP A 33 25.36 -36.33 30.70
C ASP A 33 25.06 -36.99 29.35
N LEU A 34 26.11 -37.52 28.70
CA LEU A 34 26.04 -38.34 27.50
C LEU A 34 25.62 -37.55 26.25
N ASP A 35 26.01 -36.27 26.15
CA ASP A 35 25.75 -35.41 24.99
C ASP A 35 26.81 -35.54 23.88
N GLY A 36 27.94 -36.22 24.16
CA GLY A 36 29.02 -36.44 23.22
C GLY A 36 30.20 -35.49 23.40
N VAL A 37 30.14 -34.58 24.36
CA VAL A 37 31.24 -33.69 24.77
C VAL A 37 31.89 -34.29 26.02
N GLU A 38 33.23 -34.35 26.04
CA GLU A 38 33.96 -34.93 27.20
C GLU A 38 33.91 -33.94 28.38
N ASP A 39 33.68 -34.43 29.62
CA ASP A 39 33.64 -33.61 30.86
C ASP A 39 34.80 -32.60 30.97
N SER A 40 35.93 -32.89 30.36
CA SER A 40 37.15 -32.05 30.43
C SER A 40 37.09 -30.81 29.57
N VAL A 41 36.16 -30.76 28.63
CA VAL A 41 35.95 -29.67 27.68
C VAL A 41 34.48 -29.26 27.60
N ASP A 42 33.63 -29.86 28.42
CA ASP A 42 32.23 -29.57 28.55
C ASP A 42 32.01 -28.48 29.61
N ASP A 43 31.41 -27.38 29.21
CA ASP A 43 31.08 -26.25 30.08
C ASP A 43 29.83 -26.55 30.93
N CYS A 44 29.02 -27.56 30.54
CA CYS A 44 27.76 -27.96 31.19
C CYS A 44 27.71 -29.43 31.60
N MET A 45 28.80 -29.98 32.06
CA MET A 45 29.09 -31.41 32.39
C MET A 45 27.95 -32.30 32.94
N ASN A 46 26.83 -31.74 33.38
CA ASN A 46 25.70 -32.48 33.97
C ASN A 46 24.38 -32.18 33.30
N VAL A 47 24.38 -31.39 32.20
CA VAL A 47 23.17 -30.99 31.47
C VAL A 47 23.49 -31.06 29.99
N ALA A 48 23.06 -32.13 29.37
CA ALA A 48 23.30 -32.39 27.97
C ALA A 48 22.89 -31.25 27.06
N GLY A 49 23.77 -30.86 26.12
CA GLY A 49 23.53 -29.80 25.18
C GLY A 49 24.28 -29.95 23.85
N THR A 50 24.06 -29.02 22.95
CA THR A 50 24.59 -29.07 21.59
C THR A 50 25.38 -27.81 21.19
N SER A 51 25.46 -26.83 22.07
CA SER A 51 26.21 -25.61 21.84
C SER A 51 27.71 -25.84 21.60
N SER A 52 28.31 -25.00 20.77
CA SER A 52 29.70 -25.21 20.33
C SER A 52 30.47 -23.94 19.99
N LEU A 53 29.79 -22.77 19.94
CA LEU A 53 30.36 -21.49 19.51
C LEU A 53 30.76 -20.57 20.67
N ASP A 54 29.99 -20.57 21.75
CA ASP A 54 30.25 -19.79 22.97
C ASP A 54 30.72 -20.72 24.10
N ARG A 55 29.94 -21.72 24.50
CA ARG A 55 30.23 -22.79 25.44
C ARG A 55 30.03 -24.15 24.77
N SER A 56 30.80 -25.11 25.12
CA SER A 56 30.65 -26.46 24.59
C SER A 56 29.74 -27.30 25.47
N GLY A 57 28.85 -28.10 24.90
CA GLY A 57 28.02 -29.09 25.61
C GLY A 57 26.88 -28.47 26.42
N CYS A 58 26.55 -27.20 26.24
CA CYS A 58 25.44 -26.60 26.95
C CYS A 58 24.14 -26.66 26.15
N PRO A 59 22.97 -26.53 26.80
CA PRO A 59 21.69 -26.43 26.10
C PRO A 59 21.73 -25.36 25.02
N ASP A 60 21.18 -25.70 23.86
CA ASP A 60 21.06 -24.88 22.66
C ASP A 60 19.73 -25.28 22.00
N SER A 61 18.72 -24.45 22.20
CA SER A 61 17.32 -24.80 21.90
C SER A 61 16.98 -24.79 20.44
N ASP A 62 17.61 -23.93 19.64
CA ASP A 62 17.33 -23.79 18.21
C ASP A 62 18.43 -24.34 17.29
N GLY A 63 19.60 -24.68 17.89
CA GLY A 63 20.66 -25.40 17.18
C GLY A 63 21.59 -24.50 16.37
N ASP A 64 21.72 -23.23 16.71
CA ASP A 64 22.63 -22.30 16.06
C ASP A 64 24.07 -22.37 16.53
N GLY A 65 24.31 -23.07 17.65
CA GLY A 65 25.61 -23.29 18.26
C GLY A 65 25.91 -22.40 19.45
N TYR A 66 25.08 -21.41 19.75
CA TYR A 66 25.17 -20.61 20.97
C TYR A 66 24.33 -21.23 22.07
N SER A 67 24.78 -21.09 23.31
CA SER A 67 24.10 -21.72 24.45
C SER A 67 22.97 -20.87 24.98
N ASP A 68 21.85 -21.49 25.35
CA ASP A 68 20.76 -20.86 26.07
C ASP A 68 21.27 -20.14 27.33
N PRO A 69 20.69 -19.01 27.73
CA PRO A 69 21.04 -18.34 28.97
C PRO A 69 20.67 -19.19 30.21
N ASP A 70 21.57 -19.22 31.20
CA ASP A 70 21.36 -19.89 32.47
C ASP A 70 21.64 -18.96 33.67
N GLY A 71 21.55 -19.50 34.91
CA GLY A 71 21.77 -18.72 36.12
C GLY A 71 23.20 -18.20 36.33
N GLY A 72 24.16 -18.63 35.53
CA GLY A 72 25.57 -18.23 35.57
C GLY A 72 26.08 -17.62 34.28
N TRP A 73 25.36 -17.82 33.18
CA TRP A 73 25.72 -17.37 31.84
C TRP A 73 24.51 -16.73 31.16
N GLY A 74 24.47 -15.44 31.17
CA GLY A 74 23.38 -14.67 30.54
C GLY A 74 23.79 -14.01 29.21
N VAL A 75 22.86 -13.39 28.55
CA VAL A 75 23.07 -12.68 27.27
C VAL A 75 24.24 -11.68 27.37
N SER A 76 24.37 -10.96 28.49
CA SER A 76 25.51 -10.06 28.72
C SER A 76 26.87 -10.74 28.82
N ASN A 77 26.91 -12.06 28.96
CA ASN A 77 28.12 -12.86 28.95
C ASN A 77 28.39 -13.55 27.61
N GLY A 78 27.43 -13.48 26.68
CA GLY A 78 27.50 -14.06 25.36
C GLY A 78 26.58 -15.29 25.15
N ALA A 79 25.63 -15.55 26.08
CA ALA A 79 24.56 -16.50 25.83
C ALA A 79 23.65 -16.02 24.69
N ASP A 80 22.99 -16.98 24.06
CA ASP A 80 22.00 -16.70 23.02
C ASP A 80 20.89 -15.78 23.53
N ALA A 81 20.68 -14.65 22.79
CA ALA A 81 19.63 -13.70 23.07
C ALA A 81 18.28 -14.14 22.47
N PHE A 82 18.30 -15.06 21.49
CA PHE A 82 17.14 -15.47 20.67
C PHE A 82 16.95 -16.98 20.63
N ILE A 83 16.79 -17.60 21.76
CA ILE A 83 16.78 -19.08 22.00
C ILE A 83 15.81 -19.92 21.13
N ASN A 84 15.06 -19.31 20.23
CA ASN A 84 14.15 -19.97 19.30
C ASN A 84 14.34 -19.50 17.86
N ASP A 85 15.38 -18.71 17.57
CA ASP A 85 15.68 -18.23 16.23
C ASP A 85 17.13 -18.51 15.85
N SER A 86 17.37 -19.65 15.24
CA SER A 86 18.70 -20.11 14.81
C SER A 86 19.41 -19.21 13.79
N THR A 87 18.84 -18.06 13.46
CA THR A 87 19.47 -17.06 12.60
C THR A 87 19.98 -15.85 13.36
N GLN A 88 19.63 -15.72 14.64
CA GLN A 88 20.02 -14.61 15.53
C GLN A 88 20.50 -15.17 16.89
N TRP A 89 21.56 -14.59 17.47
CA TRP A 89 22.13 -15.02 18.76
C TRP A 89 22.60 -13.85 19.63
N ALA A 90 22.76 -12.67 19.08
CA ALA A 90 23.24 -11.48 19.79
C ALA A 90 22.26 -10.32 19.65
N ASP A 91 22.13 -9.53 20.71
CA ASP A 91 21.38 -8.30 20.80
C ASP A 91 22.17 -7.34 21.68
N HIS A 92 22.96 -6.48 21.04
CA HIS A 92 23.95 -5.67 21.75
C HIS A 92 23.36 -4.51 22.53
N ASP A 93 22.28 -3.90 22.00
CA ASP A 93 21.63 -2.75 22.62
C ASP A 93 20.35 -3.11 23.37
N SER A 94 19.92 -4.37 23.26
CA SER A 94 18.81 -4.97 24.01
C SER A 94 17.43 -4.41 23.65
N ASP A 95 17.20 -4.15 22.35
CA ASP A 95 15.93 -3.70 21.84
C ASP A 95 15.02 -4.84 21.31
N GLY A 96 15.56 -6.04 21.21
CA GLY A 96 14.83 -7.24 20.80
C GLY A 96 15.01 -7.60 19.32
N TYR A 97 15.87 -6.90 18.59
CA TYR A 97 16.30 -7.25 17.24
C TYR A 97 17.71 -7.79 17.24
N GLY A 98 17.99 -8.73 16.35
CA GLY A 98 19.26 -9.46 16.37
C GLY A 98 20.34 -8.85 15.49
N ASP A 99 21.57 -8.87 15.98
CA ASP A 99 22.75 -8.22 15.36
C ASP A 99 23.23 -8.92 14.08
N ASN A 100 22.77 -10.13 13.76
CA ASN A 100 23.20 -10.82 12.55
C ASN A 100 22.50 -10.24 11.31
N PRO A 101 23.22 -9.55 10.42
CA PRO A 101 22.61 -8.89 9.27
C PRO A 101 22.06 -9.85 8.19
N LEU A 102 22.28 -11.16 8.37
CA LEU A 102 21.77 -12.22 7.50
C LEU A 102 20.66 -13.03 8.16
N GLY A 103 20.33 -12.72 9.41
CA GLY A 103 19.26 -13.36 10.16
C GLY A 103 17.86 -12.85 9.79
N LEU A 104 16.87 -13.39 10.48
CA LEU A 104 15.50 -12.93 10.38
C LEU A 104 15.38 -11.55 11.06
N GLU A 105 14.72 -10.59 10.39
CA GLU A 105 14.48 -9.24 10.92
C GLU A 105 15.74 -8.63 11.58
N PRO A 106 16.84 -8.49 10.80
CA PRO A 106 18.11 -8.07 11.37
C PRO A 106 18.04 -6.62 11.86
N ASP A 107 18.66 -6.36 13.00
CA ASP A 107 18.80 -5.01 13.52
C ASP A 107 19.57 -4.11 12.55
N GLY A 108 18.93 -3.01 12.15
CA GLY A 108 19.52 -1.98 11.30
C GLY A 108 20.41 -1.01 12.08
N CYS A 109 20.32 -0.99 13.42
CA CYS A 109 21.00 -0.08 14.32
C CYS A 109 21.66 -0.77 15.53
N PRO A 110 22.51 -1.79 15.37
CA PRO A 110 22.96 -2.75 16.42
C PRO A 110 23.65 -2.18 17.64
N VAL A 111 23.71 -0.89 17.83
CA VAL A 111 24.36 -0.20 18.95
C VAL A 111 23.51 0.93 19.53
N SER A 112 22.30 1.07 19.04
CA SER A 112 21.38 2.17 19.42
C SER A 112 19.94 1.65 19.40
N PRO A 113 19.38 1.32 20.57
CA PRO A 113 18.08 0.66 20.64
C PRO A 113 16.97 1.49 19.99
N GLY A 114 16.07 0.81 19.29
CA GLY A 114 14.96 1.44 18.61
C GLY A 114 13.73 0.56 18.51
N THR A 115 12.70 1.06 17.82
CA THR A 115 11.38 0.41 17.74
C THR A 115 10.84 0.30 16.32
N SER A 116 11.59 0.77 15.32
CA SER A 116 11.15 0.72 13.92
C SER A 116 10.98 -0.72 13.41
N THR A 117 10.00 -0.93 12.55
CA THR A 117 9.55 -2.27 12.12
C THR A 117 9.27 -2.39 10.63
N LEU A 118 9.29 -1.29 9.87
CA LEU A 118 8.86 -1.28 8.47
C LEU A 118 10.00 -1.12 7.47
N ASP A 119 10.98 -0.27 7.76
CA ASP A 119 12.12 0.01 6.87
C ASP A 119 13.42 -0.62 7.37
N ARG A 120 13.83 -0.31 8.59
CA ARG A 120 14.96 -0.89 9.31
C ARG A 120 14.48 -1.31 10.69
N PHE A 121 14.63 -2.57 11.02
CA PHE A 121 14.29 -3.07 12.35
C PHE A 121 15.24 -2.50 13.40
N GLY A 122 14.72 -2.22 14.60
CA GLY A 122 15.54 -1.86 15.75
C GLY A 122 16.17 -0.47 15.70
N CYS A 123 15.77 0.40 14.76
CA CYS A 123 16.27 1.78 14.73
C CYS A 123 15.32 2.75 15.47
N SER A 124 15.83 3.96 15.77
CA SER A 124 15.03 5.01 16.39
C SER A 124 13.78 5.30 15.57
N ASP A 125 12.65 5.37 16.24
CA ASP A 125 11.32 5.66 15.71
C ASP A 125 10.60 6.51 16.75
N SER A 126 10.61 7.83 16.53
CA SER A 126 10.22 8.81 17.56
C SER A 126 8.71 8.93 17.77
N ASP A 127 7.90 8.63 16.76
CA ASP A 127 6.45 8.70 16.82
C ASP A 127 5.75 7.33 16.82
N SER A 128 6.55 6.27 16.64
CA SER A 128 6.10 4.87 16.73
C SER A 128 5.15 4.45 15.61
N ASP A 129 5.36 4.90 14.41
CA ASP A 129 4.62 4.49 13.23
C ASP A 129 5.25 3.30 12.47
N GLY A 130 6.45 2.93 12.86
CA GLY A 130 7.19 1.79 12.33
C GLY A 130 8.31 2.17 11.36
N TYR A 131 8.34 3.39 10.84
CA TYR A 131 9.45 3.88 10.04
C TYR A 131 10.56 4.45 10.94
N SER A 132 11.81 4.27 10.53
CA SER A 132 12.93 4.77 11.31
C SER A 132 13.21 6.25 11.06
N ASP A 133 13.53 6.99 12.14
CA ASP A 133 14.00 8.37 12.06
C ASP A 133 15.17 8.50 11.06
N PRO A 134 15.27 9.59 10.32
CA PRO A 134 16.41 9.82 9.43
C PRO A 134 17.71 10.00 10.21
N ASP A 135 18.78 9.36 9.74
CA ASP A 135 20.13 9.49 10.29
C ASP A 135 21.20 9.74 9.20
N GLY A 136 22.47 9.82 9.60
CA GLY A 136 23.58 10.09 8.68
C GLY A 136 23.86 8.96 7.68
N GLY A 137 23.37 7.77 7.92
CA GLY A 137 23.49 6.58 7.05
C GLY A 137 22.18 6.24 6.32
N TRP A 138 21.07 6.74 6.82
CA TRP A 138 19.74 6.48 6.29
C TRP A 138 18.91 7.77 6.23
N PRO A 139 19.10 8.60 5.20
CA PRO A 139 18.34 9.83 5.03
C PRO A 139 16.95 9.54 4.43
N ILE A 140 16.05 10.54 4.50
CA ILE A 140 14.72 10.50 3.87
C ILE A 140 14.77 10.01 2.41
N SER A 141 15.79 10.44 1.65
CA SER A 141 15.97 9.99 0.26
C SER A 141 16.28 8.50 0.08
N SER A 142 16.56 7.79 1.17
CA SER A 142 16.78 6.36 1.21
C SER A 142 15.58 5.57 1.75
N GLY A 143 14.52 6.26 2.18
CA GLY A 143 13.30 5.68 2.70
C GLY A 143 13.12 5.80 4.22
N ALA A 144 13.92 6.66 4.89
CA ALA A 144 13.67 7.01 6.28
C ALA A 144 12.36 7.80 6.42
N ASP A 145 11.81 7.79 7.63
CA ASP A 145 10.65 8.57 7.97
C ASP A 145 10.80 10.05 7.57
N SER A 146 9.83 10.54 6.84
CA SER A 146 9.78 11.93 6.39
C SER A 146 9.09 12.86 7.38
N CYS A 147 8.36 12.29 8.35
CA CYS A 147 7.57 13.00 9.37
C CYS A 147 7.90 12.52 10.80
N PRO A 148 9.17 12.47 11.25
CA PRO A 148 9.62 11.69 12.42
C PRO A 148 9.08 12.14 13.78
N THR A 149 8.06 12.95 13.84
CA THR A 149 7.38 13.41 15.07
C THR A 149 5.87 13.32 14.99
N VAL A 150 5.33 12.88 13.86
CA VAL A 150 3.90 12.68 13.64
C VAL A 150 3.68 11.43 12.81
N GLY A 151 3.34 10.35 13.49
CA GLY A 151 3.15 9.05 12.88
C GLY A 151 2.14 9.04 11.75
N GLY A 152 2.45 8.32 10.69
CA GLY A 152 1.61 8.16 9.53
C GLY A 152 1.77 6.82 8.82
N THR A 153 1.03 6.64 7.74
CA THR A 153 0.96 5.37 7.01
C THR A 153 1.40 5.48 5.55
N SER A 154 1.72 6.69 5.10
CA SER A 154 2.13 6.94 3.72
C SER A 154 3.41 6.17 3.33
N ASN A 155 3.46 5.65 2.11
CA ASN A 155 4.53 4.80 1.63
C ASN A 155 4.82 4.90 0.12
N GLN A 156 4.18 5.85 -0.58
CA GLN A 156 4.35 6.04 -2.01
C GLN A 156 5.21 7.29 -2.33
N ASP A 157 5.04 8.35 -1.58
CA ASP A 157 5.73 9.64 -1.77
C ASP A 157 6.66 9.98 -0.60
N ARG A 158 6.14 10.16 0.59
CA ARG A 158 6.84 10.41 1.85
C ARG A 158 6.52 9.29 2.82
N TYR A 159 7.52 8.57 3.27
CA TYR A 159 7.32 7.47 4.22
C TYR A 159 7.01 8.00 5.61
N GLY A 160 6.08 7.37 6.32
CA GLY A 160 5.76 7.68 7.71
C GLY A 160 4.98 8.98 7.91
N CYS A 161 4.43 9.60 6.87
CA CYS A 161 3.63 10.80 7.02
C CYS A 161 2.13 10.50 7.12
N PRO A 162 1.32 11.42 7.65
CA PRO A 162 -0.13 11.29 7.65
C PRO A 162 -0.70 10.96 6.28
N ASP A 163 -1.67 10.06 6.26
CA ASP A 163 -2.37 9.55 5.09
C ASP A 163 -3.76 9.13 5.57
N ASP A 164 -4.73 10.04 5.43
CA ASP A 164 -6.04 9.91 6.08
C ASP A 164 -6.93 8.84 5.44
N ASP A 165 -6.75 8.53 4.16
CA ASP A 165 -7.58 7.55 3.45
C ASP A 165 -6.88 6.22 3.14
N GLY A 166 -5.57 6.15 3.37
CA GLY A 166 -4.80 4.92 3.30
C GLY A 166 -4.41 4.48 1.91
N ASP A 167 -4.28 5.40 0.95
CA ASP A 167 -3.86 5.07 -0.41
C ASP A 167 -2.33 5.02 -0.59
N GLY A 168 -1.61 5.48 0.42
CA GLY A 168 -0.16 5.49 0.49
C GLY A 168 0.49 6.83 0.14
N TYR A 169 -0.26 7.80 -0.37
CA TYR A 169 0.22 9.15 -0.56
C TYR A 169 -0.01 10.00 0.70
N SER A 170 0.93 10.88 0.98
CA SER A 170 0.85 11.70 2.19
C SER A 170 -0.05 12.90 2.02
N ASP A 171 -0.81 13.21 3.08
CA ASP A 171 -1.62 14.43 3.16
C ASP A 171 -0.78 15.69 3.00
N PRO A 172 -1.35 16.81 2.52
CA PRO A 172 -0.68 18.08 2.47
C PRO A 172 -0.28 18.61 3.87
N ASP A 173 0.98 19.01 4.03
CA ASP A 173 1.48 19.71 5.21
C ASP A 173 1.73 21.19 4.87
N ILE A 174 0.67 21.97 4.87
CA ILE A 174 0.70 23.40 4.47
C ILE A 174 1.36 24.31 5.50
N PHE A 175 1.58 23.85 6.73
CA PHE A 175 2.21 24.62 7.79
C PHE A 175 3.67 24.25 8.02
N GLY A 176 4.12 23.12 7.46
CA GLY A 176 5.46 22.61 7.65
C GLY A 176 5.73 22.15 9.09
N ASP A 177 4.69 21.68 9.79
CA ASP A 177 4.76 21.20 11.18
C ASP A 177 5.62 19.93 11.29
N ASN A 178 5.73 19.18 10.19
CA ASN A 178 6.43 17.90 10.09
C ASN A 178 7.63 17.94 9.11
N GLY A 179 8.13 19.13 8.81
CA GLY A 179 9.24 19.30 7.87
C GLY A 179 9.05 20.50 6.93
N PRO A 180 9.56 20.47 5.71
CA PRO A 180 9.24 21.46 4.69
C PRO A 180 7.76 21.41 4.35
N VAL A 181 7.16 22.56 4.04
CA VAL A 181 5.81 22.63 3.46
C VAL A 181 5.70 21.64 2.31
N TRP A 182 4.64 20.83 2.34
CA TRP A 182 4.36 19.79 1.36
C TRP A 182 2.94 19.97 0.85
N VAL A 183 2.79 20.23 -0.41
CA VAL A 183 1.52 20.53 -1.05
C VAL A 183 1.34 19.72 -2.33
N GLU A 184 0.15 19.73 -2.89
CA GLU A 184 -0.21 18.98 -4.11
C GLU A 184 0.79 19.20 -5.26
N SER A 185 1.29 20.42 -5.46
CA SER A 185 2.30 20.72 -6.49
C SER A 185 3.66 20.09 -6.22
N ASP A 186 3.92 19.61 -5.01
CA ASP A 186 5.13 18.88 -4.62
C ASP A 186 4.91 17.37 -4.65
N GLY A 187 3.65 16.93 -4.78
CA GLY A 187 3.23 15.53 -4.86
C GLY A 187 2.39 15.03 -3.69
N ALA A 188 1.91 15.92 -2.81
CA ALA A 188 0.96 15.55 -1.75
C ALA A 188 -0.36 15.09 -2.36
N ASP A 189 -1.07 14.24 -1.61
CA ASP A 189 -2.40 13.81 -1.99
C ASP A 189 -3.37 14.98 -2.18
N ALA A 190 -3.95 15.08 -3.37
CA ALA A 190 -4.96 16.07 -3.71
C ALA A 190 -6.37 15.68 -3.19
N PHE A 191 -6.55 14.42 -2.77
CA PHE A 191 -7.86 13.84 -2.42
C PHE A 191 -7.82 13.06 -1.10
N THR A 192 -7.39 13.67 -0.03
CA THR A 192 -7.12 13.10 1.30
C THR A 192 -8.27 12.29 1.96
N GLY A 193 -9.36 12.08 1.29
CA GLY A 193 -10.50 11.29 1.73
C GLY A 193 -11.02 10.34 0.66
N ASN A 194 -10.26 10.09 -0.40
CA ASN A 194 -10.65 9.22 -1.49
C ASN A 194 -9.48 8.34 -1.96
N SER A 195 -9.27 7.22 -1.30
CA SER A 195 -8.20 6.26 -1.55
C SER A 195 -8.11 5.68 -2.96
N THR A 196 -8.84 6.21 -3.90
CA THR A 196 -8.76 5.85 -5.31
C THR A 196 -8.22 6.96 -6.20
N GLN A 197 -7.94 8.13 -5.62
CA GLN A 197 -7.43 9.31 -6.30
C GLN A 197 -6.39 10.01 -5.41
N TRP A 198 -5.29 10.49 -5.99
CA TRP A 198 -4.21 11.18 -5.26
C TRP A 198 -3.58 12.32 -6.04
N VAL A 199 -3.86 12.45 -7.34
CA VAL A 199 -3.35 13.53 -8.20
C VAL A 199 -4.50 14.23 -8.90
N ASP A 200 -4.40 15.57 -8.99
CA ASP A 200 -5.26 16.45 -9.78
C ASP A 200 -4.33 17.41 -10.55
N ALA A 201 -3.99 17.06 -11.77
CA ALA A 201 -2.96 17.76 -12.53
C ALA A 201 -3.40 19.13 -13.06
N ASP A 202 -4.70 19.35 -13.24
CA ASP A 202 -5.24 20.59 -13.79
C ASP A 202 -6.07 21.41 -12.79
N GLY A 203 -6.33 20.85 -11.61
CA GLY A 203 -6.97 21.54 -10.49
C GLY A 203 -8.48 21.71 -10.65
N ASP A 204 -9.15 20.74 -11.26
CA ASP A 204 -10.58 20.77 -11.46
C ASP A 204 -11.40 19.97 -10.44
N SER A 205 -10.73 19.29 -9.53
CA SER A 205 -11.28 18.45 -8.46
C SER A 205 -11.77 17.07 -8.94
N PHE A 206 -11.40 16.64 -10.13
CA PHE A 206 -11.50 15.28 -10.59
C PHE A 206 -10.10 14.65 -10.63
N GLY A 207 -9.97 13.42 -10.14
CA GLY A 207 -8.64 12.80 -9.97
C GLY A 207 -8.16 12.10 -11.22
N ASP A 208 -6.84 12.16 -11.45
CA ASP A 208 -6.19 11.67 -12.66
C ASP A 208 -6.23 10.15 -12.84
N ASN A 209 -6.61 9.37 -11.78
CA ASN A 209 -6.76 7.93 -11.92
C ASN A 209 -8.09 7.58 -12.61
N PRO A 210 -8.08 7.14 -13.88
CA PRO A 210 -9.29 6.90 -14.65
C PRO A 210 -10.11 5.70 -14.16
N THR A 211 -9.56 4.91 -13.25
CA THR A 211 -10.23 3.75 -12.64
C THR A 211 -10.72 4.05 -11.23
N GLY A 212 -10.36 5.19 -10.69
CA GLY A 212 -10.81 5.67 -9.39
C GLY A 212 -12.23 6.24 -9.42
N THR A 213 -12.71 6.59 -8.25
CA THR A 213 -14.02 7.24 -8.10
C THR A 213 -13.98 8.63 -8.72
N PHE A 214 -14.88 8.95 -9.63
CA PHE A 214 -14.93 10.22 -10.37
C PHE A 214 -13.60 10.54 -11.09
N GLY A 215 -12.99 9.51 -11.73
CA GLY A 215 -11.75 9.69 -12.47
C GLY A 215 -11.91 10.66 -13.64
N ASP A 216 -10.97 11.60 -13.72
CA ASP A 216 -10.94 12.61 -14.78
C ASP A 216 -10.76 11.95 -16.16
N ALA A 217 -11.62 12.26 -17.07
CA ALA A 217 -11.56 11.79 -18.46
C ALA A 217 -10.78 12.76 -19.38
N CYS A 218 -10.44 13.94 -18.88
CA CYS A 218 -9.76 15.01 -19.60
C CYS A 218 -8.49 15.50 -18.89
N VAL A 219 -7.75 14.60 -18.25
CA VAL A 219 -6.53 14.86 -17.48
C VAL A 219 -5.66 15.96 -18.12
N GLY A 220 -5.39 17.02 -17.39
CA GLY A 220 -4.61 18.17 -17.83
C GLY A 220 -5.40 19.24 -18.62
N ILE A 221 -6.72 19.16 -18.63
CA ILE A 221 -7.63 20.16 -19.20
C ILE A 221 -8.74 20.41 -18.19
N ASN A 222 -8.59 21.43 -17.35
CA ASN A 222 -9.58 21.79 -16.33
C ASN A 222 -11.00 21.88 -16.90
N GLY A 223 -11.94 21.13 -16.31
CA GLY A 223 -13.31 21.04 -16.73
C GLY A 223 -14.28 20.85 -15.56
N ASN A 224 -15.56 20.81 -15.85
CA ASN A 224 -16.61 20.77 -14.82
C ASN A 224 -17.76 19.83 -15.17
N SER A 225 -17.65 19.05 -16.25
CA SER A 225 -18.65 18.05 -16.60
C SER A 225 -18.69 16.89 -15.60
N PHE A 226 -19.89 16.35 -15.35
CA PHE A 226 -20.09 15.29 -14.34
C PHE A 226 -21.19 14.28 -14.69
N GLU A 227 -21.85 14.41 -15.83
CA GLU A 227 -22.94 13.51 -16.25
C GLU A 227 -22.45 12.42 -17.22
N ASP A 228 -21.56 12.76 -18.16
CA ASP A 228 -21.02 11.83 -19.16
C ASP A 228 -19.55 11.47 -18.92
N ARG A 229 -18.69 12.47 -18.89
CA ARG A 229 -17.25 12.37 -18.66
C ARG A 229 -16.86 13.37 -17.60
N PHE A 230 -16.31 12.86 -16.49
CA PHE A 230 -15.88 13.72 -15.41
C PHE A 230 -14.68 14.58 -15.83
N GLY A 231 -14.63 15.85 -15.36
CA GLY A 231 -13.46 16.72 -15.53
C GLY A 231 -13.24 17.25 -16.95
N CYS A 232 -14.20 17.10 -17.85
CA CYS A 232 -14.08 17.67 -19.20
C CYS A 232 -14.72 19.05 -19.28
N VAL A 233 -14.37 19.81 -20.32
CA VAL A 233 -14.97 21.12 -20.56
C VAL A 233 -16.47 20.98 -20.78
N ASP A 234 -17.22 21.79 -20.07
CA ASP A 234 -18.67 21.95 -20.13
C ASP A 234 -18.94 23.47 -20.14
N THR A 235 -19.25 24.02 -21.29
CA THR A 235 -19.30 25.46 -21.49
C THR A 235 -20.52 26.12 -20.87
N ASP A 236 -21.66 25.46 -20.85
CA ASP A 236 -22.89 26.02 -20.31
C ASP A 236 -23.23 25.55 -18.89
N GLY A 237 -22.57 24.50 -18.40
CA GLY A 237 -22.68 24.04 -17.02
C GLY A 237 -23.87 23.12 -16.77
N ASP A 238 -24.34 22.40 -17.77
CA ASP A 238 -25.44 21.44 -17.60
C ASP A 238 -24.97 20.05 -17.12
N GLY A 239 -23.64 19.83 -17.08
CA GLY A 239 -22.99 18.61 -16.62
C GLY A 239 -22.51 17.71 -17.75
N TRP A 240 -22.93 17.93 -18.99
CA TRP A 240 -22.47 17.17 -20.15
C TRP A 240 -21.25 17.83 -20.78
N SER A 241 -20.32 17.03 -21.25
CA SER A 241 -19.06 17.54 -21.81
C SER A 241 -19.22 18.06 -23.23
N ASP A 242 -18.57 19.18 -23.53
CA ASP A 242 -18.48 19.73 -24.88
C ASP A 242 -17.92 18.71 -25.89
N PRO A 243 -18.32 18.74 -27.15
CA PRO A 243 -17.73 17.90 -28.18
C PRO A 243 -16.28 18.26 -28.46
N THR A 244 -15.43 17.26 -28.57
CA THR A 244 -14.01 17.36 -28.93
C THR A 244 -13.68 16.49 -30.13
N GLY A 245 -12.43 16.56 -30.65
CA GLY A 245 -12.00 15.78 -31.81
C GLY A 245 -12.07 14.25 -31.64
N GLY A 246 -12.16 13.77 -30.43
CA GLY A 246 -12.26 12.33 -30.08
C GLY A 246 -13.58 11.94 -29.41
N TRP A 247 -14.32 12.94 -28.91
CA TRP A 247 -15.61 12.77 -28.25
C TRP A 247 -16.63 13.67 -28.93
N THR A 248 -17.56 13.08 -29.64
CA THR A 248 -18.53 13.80 -30.50
C THR A 248 -19.94 13.55 -30.02
N VAL A 249 -20.91 14.33 -30.49
CA VAL A 249 -22.34 14.12 -30.22
C VAL A 249 -22.75 12.64 -30.47
N ALA A 250 -22.24 12.02 -31.53
CA ALA A 250 -22.50 10.61 -31.82
C ALA A 250 -21.92 9.63 -30.78
N ASN A 251 -20.99 10.08 -29.95
CA ASN A 251 -20.43 9.32 -28.80
C ASN A 251 -21.08 9.68 -27.48
N GLY A 252 -21.96 10.70 -27.44
CA GLY A 252 -22.65 11.16 -26.25
C GLY A 252 -22.18 12.53 -25.72
N ALA A 253 -21.35 13.28 -26.46
CA ALA A 253 -21.04 14.65 -26.12
C ALA A 253 -22.29 15.55 -26.24
N ASP A 254 -22.27 16.65 -25.51
CA ASP A 254 -23.33 17.65 -25.55
C ASP A 254 -23.57 18.15 -26.97
N ALA A 255 -24.80 18.01 -27.45
CA ALA A 255 -25.23 18.52 -28.76
C ALA A 255 -25.47 20.04 -28.74
N PHE A 256 -25.68 20.61 -27.56
CA PHE A 256 -26.08 22.01 -27.34
C PHE A 256 -25.17 22.75 -26.36
N PHE A 257 -23.89 22.61 -26.43
CA PHE A 257 -22.85 23.07 -25.50
C PHE A 257 -22.87 24.58 -25.12
N THR A 258 -23.92 25.30 -25.47
CA THR A 258 -24.19 26.68 -25.07
C THR A 258 -25.61 26.89 -24.54
N GLU A 259 -26.37 25.81 -24.35
CA GLU A 259 -27.77 25.85 -23.90
C GLU A 259 -28.01 24.90 -22.73
N ILE A 260 -27.84 25.37 -21.53
CA ILE A 260 -27.87 24.64 -20.24
C ILE A 260 -29.07 23.71 -20.02
N THR A 261 -30.09 23.77 -20.84
CA THR A 261 -31.32 22.99 -20.69
C THR A 261 -31.45 21.88 -21.72
N GLN A 262 -30.51 21.73 -22.64
CA GLN A 262 -30.50 20.76 -23.71
C GLN A 262 -29.11 20.17 -23.87
N TRP A 263 -28.97 18.85 -24.00
CA TRP A 263 -27.68 18.15 -24.18
C TRP A 263 -27.72 17.06 -25.25
N ALA A 264 -28.90 16.59 -25.64
CA ALA A 264 -29.09 15.51 -26.60
C ALA A 264 -29.93 15.92 -27.79
N ASP A 265 -29.57 15.39 -28.95
CA ASP A 265 -30.29 15.53 -30.23
C ASP A 265 -30.17 14.19 -30.94
N GLN A 266 -31.15 13.33 -30.74
CA GLN A 266 -31.08 11.92 -31.18
C GLN A 266 -31.19 11.75 -32.68
N ASP A 267 -31.97 12.61 -33.36
CA ASP A 267 -32.19 12.50 -34.79
C ASP A 267 -31.39 13.52 -35.62
N GLY A 268 -30.75 14.50 -34.94
CA GLY A 268 -29.82 15.44 -35.56
C GLY A 268 -30.47 16.61 -36.30
N ASP A 269 -31.64 17.01 -35.87
CA ASP A 269 -32.38 18.08 -36.52
C ASP A 269 -32.14 19.48 -35.93
N GLY A 270 -31.44 19.54 -34.78
CA GLY A 270 -31.08 20.81 -34.11
C GLY A 270 -32.04 21.26 -33.03
N TYR A 271 -33.04 20.43 -32.67
CA TYR A 271 -33.88 20.63 -31.51
C TYR A 271 -33.52 19.61 -30.42
N GLY A 272 -33.59 20.02 -29.18
CA GLY A 272 -33.10 19.16 -28.08
C GLY A 272 -34.15 18.26 -27.49
N ASP A 273 -33.73 17.04 -27.14
CA ASP A 273 -34.60 15.96 -26.66
C ASP A 273 -35.17 16.18 -25.25
N ASN A 274 -34.63 17.13 -24.46
CA ASN A 274 -35.19 17.42 -23.14
C ASN A 274 -36.50 18.21 -23.24
N ALA A 275 -37.60 17.53 -23.03
CA ALA A 275 -38.94 18.12 -23.11
C ALA A 275 -39.21 19.29 -22.11
N ALA A 276 -38.34 19.43 -21.08
CA ALA A 276 -38.43 20.54 -20.11
C ALA A 276 -37.46 21.68 -20.46
N GLY A 277 -36.62 21.50 -21.47
CA GLY A 277 -35.66 22.48 -21.91
C GLY A 277 -36.25 23.60 -22.81
N VAL A 278 -35.38 24.50 -23.25
CA VAL A 278 -35.75 25.56 -24.20
C VAL A 278 -35.95 24.95 -25.59
N ASN A 279 -37.03 25.30 -26.26
CA ASN A 279 -37.38 24.82 -27.59
C ASN A 279 -37.24 23.28 -27.74
N PRO A 280 -37.94 22.52 -26.91
CA PRO A 280 -37.80 21.07 -26.93
C PRO A 280 -38.27 20.47 -28.24
N ASP A 281 -37.60 19.45 -28.72
CA ASP A 281 -38.05 18.62 -29.81
C ASP A 281 -39.35 17.88 -29.45
N SER A 282 -40.34 18.01 -30.29
CA SER A 282 -41.62 17.34 -30.16
C SER A 282 -41.61 15.95 -30.82
N CYS A 283 -40.61 15.65 -31.63
CA CYS A 283 -40.45 14.42 -32.40
C CYS A 283 -39.05 13.78 -32.25
N PRO A 284 -38.49 13.56 -31.04
CA PRO A 284 -37.09 13.28 -30.72
C PRO A 284 -36.40 12.12 -31.43
N SER A 285 -37.04 11.40 -32.26
CA SER A 285 -36.52 10.25 -33.01
C SER A 285 -36.82 10.31 -34.49
N ASN A 286 -37.38 11.41 -34.97
CA ASN A 286 -37.77 11.58 -36.35
C ASN A 286 -37.39 12.98 -36.82
N PHE A 287 -36.23 13.08 -37.46
CA PHE A 287 -35.71 14.33 -38.04
C PHE A 287 -36.82 15.15 -38.69
N GLY A 288 -36.93 16.41 -38.30
CA GLY A 288 -37.89 17.34 -38.85
C GLY A 288 -37.38 18.78 -38.99
N THR A 289 -38.13 19.62 -39.66
CA THR A 289 -37.74 21.03 -39.93
C THR A 289 -38.74 22.02 -39.42
N SER A 290 -39.83 21.57 -38.80
CA SER A 290 -40.84 22.45 -38.25
C SER A 290 -40.27 23.38 -37.18
N SER A 291 -40.55 24.64 -37.24
CA SER A 291 -39.97 25.72 -36.43
C SER A 291 -41.00 26.61 -35.74
N GLN A 292 -42.27 26.33 -35.97
CA GLN A 292 -43.38 27.07 -35.37
C GLN A 292 -43.83 26.44 -34.05
N LEU A 293 -44.41 27.22 -33.17
CA LEU A 293 -44.86 26.83 -31.86
C LEU A 293 -45.88 25.69 -31.93
N GLY A 294 -45.58 24.60 -31.20
CA GLY A 294 -46.46 23.47 -30.99
C GLY A 294 -45.79 22.14 -31.25
N ASN A 295 -45.10 21.95 -32.36
CA ASN A 295 -44.42 20.72 -32.74
C ASN A 295 -43.08 21.01 -33.42
N LEU A 296 -42.12 21.61 -32.64
CA LEU A 296 -40.76 21.83 -33.09
C LEU A 296 -40.05 20.51 -33.42
N GLY A 297 -39.20 20.47 -34.43
CA GLY A 297 -38.43 19.29 -34.79
C GLY A 297 -39.25 18.18 -35.46
N CYS A 298 -40.48 18.40 -35.81
CA CYS A 298 -41.28 17.42 -36.50
C CYS A 298 -41.22 17.55 -38.03
N SER A 299 -41.68 16.51 -38.75
CA SER A 299 -41.77 16.54 -40.23
C SER A 299 -42.52 17.77 -40.73
N ASP A 300 -41.95 18.46 -41.68
CA ASP A 300 -42.47 19.64 -42.39
C ASP A 300 -42.05 19.48 -43.85
N ILE A 301 -42.92 18.94 -44.68
CA ILE A 301 -42.59 18.50 -46.04
C ILE A 301 -42.37 19.69 -46.96
N ASP A 302 -43.16 20.76 -46.81
CA ASP A 302 -43.08 21.91 -47.68
C ASP A 302 -42.21 23.04 -47.13
N ASN A 303 -41.70 22.89 -45.89
CA ASN A 303 -40.82 23.84 -45.21
C ASN A 303 -41.41 25.23 -44.97
N ASP A 304 -42.71 25.31 -44.64
CA ASP A 304 -43.34 26.56 -44.25
C ASP A 304 -43.21 26.84 -42.73
N GLY A 305 -42.65 25.91 -42.00
CA GLY A 305 -42.36 25.98 -40.56
C GLY A 305 -43.39 25.29 -39.67
N TYR A 306 -44.53 24.89 -40.19
CA TYR A 306 -45.52 24.11 -39.45
C TYR A 306 -45.30 22.63 -39.66
N ALA A 307 -45.49 21.81 -38.63
CA ALA A 307 -45.39 20.37 -38.73
C ALA A 307 -46.56 19.82 -39.58
N ASP A 308 -46.27 18.81 -40.42
CA ASP A 308 -47.27 18.14 -41.27
C ASP A 308 -48.54 17.74 -40.51
N VAL A 309 -48.41 17.42 -39.21
CA VAL A 309 -49.53 17.00 -38.34
C VAL A 309 -50.45 18.17 -38.00
N ASP A 310 -49.95 19.39 -38.01
CA ASP A 310 -50.69 20.60 -37.68
C ASP A 310 -51.03 21.43 -38.90
N ASP A 311 -50.50 21.06 -40.07
CA ASP A 311 -50.70 21.77 -41.33
C ASP A 311 -51.78 21.09 -42.20
N PRO A 312 -52.89 21.73 -42.44
CA PRO A 312 -53.93 21.23 -43.37
C PRO A 312 -53.49 21.16 -44.84
N PHE A 313 -52.37 21.83 -45.20
CA PHE A 313 -51.86 21.93 -46.58
C PHE A 313 -50.38 21.51 -46.68
N PRO A 314 -49.94 20.32 -46.23
CA PRO A 314 -48.54 19.94 -45.99
C PRO A 314 -47.69 19.80 -47.26
N ASN A 315 -48.11 20.38 -48.37
CA ASN A 315 -47.40 20.49 -49.64
C ASN A 315 -47.53 21.84 -50.27
N ASP A 316 -48.00 22.88 -49.55
CA ASP A 316 -48.20 24.24 -50.05
C ASP A 316 -47.58 25.25 -49.10
N THR A 317 -46.31 25.60 -49.31
CA THR A 317 -45.48 26.54 -48.52
C THR A 317 -46.11 27.93 -48.27
N SER A 318 -47.26 28.19 -48.86
CA SER A 318 -47.96 29.44 -48.69
C SER A 318 -49.21 29.37 -47.80
N GLN A 319 -49.59 28.20 -47.35
CA GLN A 319 -50.79 27.97 -46.55
C GLN A 319 -50.56 26.94 -45.45
N TRP A 320 -50.77 27.35 -44.21
CA TRP A 320 -50.64 26.50 -42.99
C TRP A 320 -51.93 26.45 -42.14
N ALA A 321 -52.96 27.17 -42.54
CA ALA A 321 -54.24 27.24 -41.84
C ALA A 321 -55.39 27.46 -42.82
N ASP A 322 -56.60 26.99 -42.44
CA ASP A 322 -57.85 27.22 -43.16
C ASP A 322 -58.40 28.67 -42.98
#